data_3273b732413436909b1a80e4f4ae78ef
#
_entry.id   3273b732413436909b1a80e4f4ae78ef
#
_cell.length_a   1.000
_cell.length_b   1.000
_cell.length_c   1.000
_cell.angle_alpha   90.00
_cell.angle_beta   90.00
_cell.angle_gamma   90.00
#
_symmetry.space_group_name_H-M   'P 1'
#
loop_
_entity.id
_entity.type
_entity.pdbx_description
1 polymer ?
#
loop_
_entity_poly.entity_id
_entity_poly.type
_entity_poly.pdbx_seq_one_letter_code
_entity_poly.pdbx_strand_id
1 'polypeptide(L)'
;MYQKEYERWLSQDLADADLTPELLRIQGNDEEIKDRFAVSLAFGTAGLRGVLGAGTNRMNIYVVRQATQGLANWVKTQGGNQTVAVSYDSRIKSDVFAKEAAAVLAANGIKVRIYDALMPVPALSFATRYYNCNAGVMVTASHNPAKYNGYKAYGPDGCQMTDDAAAIVYAEIQKTDIFTGVKYISFAEGVEQGLIKFVGDDCKDAFYAAIEDRQVRPGLAKTAGLKLVYSPLNGSGLVPVMRVLKDIGVTDVTIVPEQEYPNGYFTTCSYPNPEIYAALELGLNLAKETDADLMLATDPDADRVGIAMKCPDGSYELVTGNEVGVLLLDYICAGRIEKGTMPANPVVVKSIVSTPLADAVAKHYGVELRSVLTGFKWIGDQIAGLEAAGEVDRFIFGFEESYGYLAGPYVRDKDAVIASMLICEMAAYYRSIGSSIKQRLEEIYKEYGRYLNKVDSFEFPGLTGMDKMASIMQGLRDNPPKEFGGYAVTKVTDYKKPEETGLPSANVLIYTLEGGATVVVRPSGTEPKIKTYFTTLGKDLAEAQAQKDKLAESLKPVLS
;
A
#
# COMPACT_ATOMS: atom_id res chain seq x y z
N MET A 1 9.93 -18.56 -29.99
CA MET A 1 8.67 -18.78 -29.19
C MET A 1 7.85 -17.48 -29.16
N TYR A 2 8.41 -16.35 -28.73
CA TYR A 2 7.73 -15.05 -28.62
C TYR A 2 7.20 -14.50 -29.96
N GLN A 3 7.90 -14.71 -31.09
CA GLN A 3 7.44 -14.31 -32.44
C GLN A 3 6.12 -15.00 -32.80
N LYS A 4 5.99 -16.31 -32.54
CA LYS A 4 4.74 -17.05 -32.76
C LYS A 4 3.58 -16.52 -31.94
N GLU A 5 3.84 -16.11 -30.71
CA GLU A 5 2.81 -15.52 -29.86
C GLU A 5 2.40 -14.13 -30.32
N TYR A 6 3.36 -13.31 -30.79
CA TYR A 6 3.07 -12.03 -31.42
C TYR A 6 2.21 -12.20 -32.70
N GLU A 7 2.56 -13.16 -33.60
CA GLU A 7 1.80 -13.48 -34.81
C GLU A 7 0.38 -13.98 -34.46
N ARG A 8 0.27 -14.78 -33.39
CA ARG A 8 -1.01 -15.23 -32.88
C ARG A 8 -1.90 -14.07 -32.43
N TRP A 9 -1.36 -13.09 -31.72
CA TRP A 9 -2.08 -11.89 -31.33
C TRP A 9 -2.52 -11.04 -32.50
N LEU A 10 -1.66 -10.87 -33.52
CA LEU A 10 -1.99 -10.17 -34.76
C LEU A 10 -3.11 -10.84 -35.56
N SER A 11 -3.25 -12.16 -35.45
CA SER A 11 -4.29 -12.93 -36.16
C SER A 11 -5.66 -12.89 -35.49
N GLN A 12 -5.77 -12.33 -34.27
CA GLN A 12 -7.04 -12.23 -33.53
C GLN A 12 -7.81 -10.96 -33.90
N ASP A 13 -9.12 -11.04 -33.91
CA ASP A 13 -10.00 -9.87 -33.84
C ASP A 13 -10.07 -9.38 -32.41
N LEU A 14 -9.21 -8.41 -32.07
CA LEU A 14 -9.05 -7.94 -30.69
C LEU A 14 -10.15 -6.96 -30.32
N ALA A 15 -10.86 -7.26 -29.24
CA ALA A 15 -11.99 -6.46 -28.74
C ALA A 15 -11.58 -5.06 -28.25
N ASP A 16 -10.34 -4.89 -27.80
CA ASP A 16 -9.81 -3.57 -27.39
C ASP A 16 -9.16 -2.89 -28.62
N ALA A 17 -9.78 -1.83 -29.09
CA ALA A 17 -9.39 -1.12 -30.30
C ALA A 17 -7.96 -0.55 -30.29
N ASP A 18 -7.37 -0.35 -29.09
CA ASP A 18 -6.01 0.21 -28.96
C ASP A 18 -4.92 -0.84 -29.26
N LEU A 19 -5.22 -2.13 -29.11
CA LEU A 19 -4.21 -3.18 -29.13
C LEU A 19 -3.71 -3.51 -30.55
N THR A 20 -4.60 -3.59 -31.55
CA THR A 20 -4.21 -3.89 -32.92
C THR A 20 -3.29 -2.83 -33.53
N PRO A 21 -3.58 -1.51 -33.43
CA PRO A 21 -2.65 -0.47 -33.88
C PRO A 21 -1.28 -0.54 -33.20
N GLU A 22 -1.27 -0.87 -31.89
CA GLU A 22 -0.03 -1.02 -31.13
C GLU A 22 0.80 -2.20 -31.62
N LEU A 23 0.18 -3.36 -31.89
CA LEU A 23 0.87 -4.52 -32.47
C LEU A 23 1.46 -4.22 -33.84
N LEU A 24 0.71 -3.54 -34.73
CA LEU A 24 1.20 -3.14 -36.03
C LEU A 24 2.39 -2.18 -35.94
N ARG A 25 2.38 -1.25 -34.97
CA ARG A 25 3.48 -0.30 -34.78
C ARG A 25 4.80 -0.96 -34.39
N ILE A 26 4.77 -2.08 -33.67
CA ILE A 26 5.99 -2.80 -33.27
C ILE A 26 6.44 -3.85 -34.27
N GLN A 27 5.74 -4.01 -35.40
CA GLN A 27 6.08 -4.97 -36.43
C GLN A 27 7.51 -4.74 -36.95
N GLY A 28 8.33 -5.79 -36.94
CA GLY A 28 9.75 -5.72 -37.30
C GLY A 28 10.70 -5.23 -36.20
N ASN A 29 10.20 -4.80 -35.06
CA ASN A 29 11.02 -4.45 -33.88
C ASN A 29 11.13 -5.67 -32.96
N ASP A 30 12.15 -6.50 -33.17
CA ASP A 30 12.33 -7.76 -32.42
C ASP A 30 12.52 -7.55 -30.90
N GLU A 31 13.15 -6.45 -30.50
CA GLU A 31 13.38 -6.12 -29.09
C GLU A 31 12.05 -5.82 -28.38
N GLU A 32 11.20 -4.98 -28.98
CA GLU A 32 9.87 -4.69 -28.42
C GLU A 32 8.95 -5.91 -28.43
N ILE A 33 8.99 -6.73 -29.50
CA ILE A 33 8.20 -7.97 -29.58
C ILE A 33 8.65 -8.93 -28.47
N LYS A 34 9.95 -9.10 -28.28
CA LYS A 34 10.52 -9.96 -27.23
C LYS A 34 10.12 -9.48 -25.83
N ASP A 35 10.22 -8.18 -25.56
CA ASP A 35 9.85 -7.58 -24.28
C ASP A 35 8.38 -7.83 -23.92
N ARG A 36 7.48 -7.85 -24.91
CA ARG A 36 6.04 -8.02 -24.72
C ARG A 36 5.55 -9.47 -24.70
N PHE A 37 6.28 -10.39 -25.33
CA PHE A 37 5.80 -11.76 -25.59
C PHE A 37 6.73 -12.88 -25.12
N ALA A 38 7.96 -12.57 -24.66
CA ALA A 38 8.89 -13.61 -24.20
C ALA A 38 8.48 -14.27 -22.90
N VAL A 39 7.75 -13.54 -22.06
CA VAL A 39 7.20 -13.98 -20.77
C VAL A 39 5.76 -13.50 -20.63
N SER A 40 5.03 -14.09 -19.69
CA SER A 40 3.73 -13.57 -19.23
C SER A 40 3.91 -12.81 -17.93
N LEU A 41 3.02 -11.85 -17.65
CA LEU A 41 2.99 -11.19 -16.35
C LEU A 41 2.84 -12.25 -15.25
N ALA A 42 3.75 -12.19 -14.29
CA ALA A 42 3.68 -13.07 -13.12
C ALA A 42 2.59 -12.58 -12.17
N PHE A 43 1.79 -13.52 -11.67
CA PHE A 43 0.86 -13.29 -10.57
C PHE A 43 1.66 -13.33 -9.26
N GLY A 44 2.42 -12.27 -8.97
CA GLY A 44 3.35 -12.20 -7.84
C GLY A 44 2.75 -12.64 -6.49
N THR A 45 3.00 -11.92 -5.44
CA THR A 45 2.53 -12.28 -4.08
C THR A 45 1.02 -12.09 -3.86
N ALA A 46 0.21 -11.71 -4.81
CA ALA A 46 -1.26 -11.69 -4.83
C ALA A 46 -1.79 -10.76 -5.92
N GLY A 47 -1.22 -10.78 -7.12
CA GLY A 47 -1.76 -9.99 -8.20
C GLY A 47 -0.78 -9.72 -9.34
N LEU A 48 -1.28 -9.05 -10.36
CA LEU A 48 -0.52 -8.63 -11.54
C LEU A 48 -0.17 -7.15 -11.42
N ARG A 49 0.97 -6.75 -11.95
CA ARG A 49 1.32 -5.35 -12.20
C ARG A 49 2.17 -5.25 -13.45
N GLY A 50 1.81 -4.39 -14.38
CA GLY A 50 2.55 -4.22 -15.62
C GLY A 50 2.24 -2.93 -16.34
N VAL A 51 3.01 -2.64 -17.37
CA VAL A 51 2.75 -1.55 -18.31
C VAL A 51 1.52 -1.89 -19.13
N LEU A 52 0.65 -0.90 -19.37
CA LEU A 52 -0.50 -1.02 -20.28
C LEU A 52 -0.03 -1.30 -21.71
N GLY A 53 -0.76 -2.14 -22.45
CA GLY A 53 -0.54 -2.36 -23.87
C GLY A 53 -0.77 -3.80 -24.35
N ALA A 54 -0.45 -4.05 -25.60
CA ALA A 54 -0.58 -5.35 -26.23
C ALA A 54 0.56 -6.31 -25.84
N GLY A 55 0.21 -7.55 -25.53
CA GLY A 55 1.16 -8.62 -25.20
C GLY A 55 0.87 -9.34 -23.90
N THR A 56 1.47 -10.50 -23.72
CA THR A 56 1.33 -11.34 -22.52
C THR A 56 2.07 -10.75 -21.31
N ASN A 57 3.09 -9.94 -21.54
CA ASN A 57 3.84 -9.20 -20.51
C ASN A 57 3.35 -7.76 -20.38
N ARG A 58 2.07 -7.51 -20.60
CA ARG A 58 1.41 -6.20 -20.51
C ARG A 58 0.06 -6.32 -19.82
N MET A 59 -0.39 -5.23 -19.19
CA MET A 59 -1.75 -5.12 -18.68
C MET A 59 -2.71 -4.74 -19.82
N ASN A 60 -3.67 -5.61 -20.09
CA ASN A 60 -4.74 -5.45 -21.07
C ASN A 60 -5.94 -6.32 -20.69
N ILE A 61 -7.04 -6.19 -21.42
CA ILE A 61 -8.29 -6.92 -21.12
C ILE A 61 -8.10 -8.45 -21.17
N TYR A 62 -7.25 -8.97 -22.05
CA TYR A 62 -7.03 -10.42 -22.21
C TYR A 62 -6.27 -11.00 -21.01
N VAL A 63 -5.23 -10.30 -20.55
CA VAL A 63 -4.48 -10.70 -19.35
C VAL A 63 -5.36 -10.62 -18.11
N VAL A 64 -6.20 -9.57 -17.98
CA VAL A 64 -7.17 -9.45 -16.87
C VAL A 64 -8.21 -10.58 -16.91
N ARG A 65 -8.76 -10.88 -18.10
CA ARG A 65 -9.72 -11.99 -18.29
C ARG A 65 -9.10 -13.33 -17.90
N GLN A 66 -7.87 -13.59 -18.37
CA GLN A 66 -7.13 -14.83 -18.04
C GLN A 66 -6.87 -14.95 -16.54
N ALA A 67 -6.39 -13.89 -15.90
CA ALA A 67 -6.18 -13.86 -14.45
C ALA A 67 -7.47 -14.10 -13.67
N THR A 68 -8.56 -13.48 -14.12
CA THR A 68 -9.87 -13.63 -13.49
C THR A 68 -10.45 -15.04 -13.69
N GLN A 69 -10.19 -15.70 -14.84
CA GLN A 69 -10.57 -17.10 -15.02
C GLN A 69 -9.84 -18.02 -14.03
N GLY A 70 -8.54 -17.79 -13.81
CA GLY A 70 -7.79 -18.53 -12.78
C GLY A 70 -8.36 -18.30 -11.37
N LEU A 71 -8.69 -17.06 -11.03
CA LEU A 71 -9.36 -16.73 -9.77
C LEU A 71 -10.74 -17.41 -9.67
N ALA A 72 -11.54 -17.39 -10.74
CA ALA A 72 -12.85 -18.03 -10.79
C ALA A 72 -12.77 -19.55 -10.56
N ASN A 73 -11.76 -20.20 -11.15
CA ASN A 73 -11.50 -21.62 -10.93
C ASN A 73 -11.21 -21.90 -9.45
N TRP A 74 -10.36 -21.10 -8.82
CA TRP A 74 -10.06 -21.22 -7.40
C TRP A 74 -11.29 -20.95 -6.52
N VAL A 75 -12.07 -19.87 -6.76
CA VAL A 75 -13.29 -19.56 -6.01
C VAL A 75 -14.26 -20.73 -6.00
N LYS A 76 -14.44 -21.42 -7.13
CA LYS A 76 -15.32 -22.59 -7.23
C LYS A 76 -14.88 -23.75 -6.32
N THR A 77 -13.60 -23.86 -5.98
CA THR A 77 -13.11 -24.92 -5.08
C THR A 77 -13.35 -24.58 -3.61
N GLN A 78 -13.60 -23.31 -3.28
CA GLN A 78 -13.75 -22.87 -1.87
C GLN A 78 -15.14 -23.17 -1.28
N GLY A 79 -16.15 -23.50 -2.11
CA GLY A 79 -17.52 -23.63 -1.65
C GLY A 79 -18.15 -22.28 -1.23
N GLY A 80 -19.15 -22.32 -0.34
CA GLY A 80 -19.76 -21.12 0.22
C GLY A 80 -20.62 -20.32 -0.77
N ASN A 81 -20.65 -18.99 -0.61
CA ASN A 81 -21.54 -18.09 -1.34
C ASN A 81 -21.15 -17.85 -2.80
N GLN A 82 -19.93 -18.18 -3.18
CA GLN A 82 -19.36 -17.93 -4.51
C GLN A 82 -19.62 -16.49 -4.99
N THR A 83 -19.22 -15.56 -4.17
CA THR A 83 -19.35 -14.12 -4.44
C THR A 83 -17.97 -13.49 -4.44
N VAL A 84 -17.72 -12.51 -5.33
CA VAL A 84 -16.48 -11.73 -5.41
C VAL A 84 -16.82 -10.25 -5.39
N ALA A 85 -16.13 -9.48 -4.54
CA ALA A 85 -16.18 -8.03 -4.55
C ALA A 85 -15.19 -7.46 -5.55
N VAL A 86 -15.52 -6.35 -6.23
CA VAL A 86 -14.64 -5.70 -7.21
C VAL A 86 -14.63 -4.20 -6.99
N SER A 87 -13.43 -3.62 -6.94
CA SER A 87 -13.20 -2.17 -6.89
C SER A 87 -12.08 -1.76 -7.84
N TYR A 88 -11.96 -0.46 -8.09
CA TYR A 88 -10.96 0.10 -9.00
C TYR A 88 -10.62 1.54 -8.63
N ASP A 89 -9.42 1.98 -9.04
CA ASP A 89 -8.94 3.34 -8.86
C ASP A 89 -9.16 4.21 -10.12
N SER A 90 -8.52 5.39 -10.15
CA SER A 90 -8.65 6.36 -11.24
C SER A 90 -7.77 6.08 -12.46
N ARG A 91 -6.96 5.02 -12.47
CA ARG A 91 -5.98 4.74 -13.53
C ARG A 91 -6.63 4.48 -14.87
N ILE A 92 -5.86 4.73 -15.93
CA ILE A 92 -6.27 4.45 -17.31
C ILE A 92 -6.75 3.00 -17.41
N LYS A 93 -7.98 2.80 -17.91
CA LYS A 93 -8.66 1.49 -18.10
C LYS A 93 -8.98 0.73 -16.79
N SER A 94 -8.84 1.31 -15.60
CA SER A 94 -9.18 0.59 -14.36
C SER A 94 -10.67 0.18 -14.32
N ASP A 95 -11.56 1.06 -14.73
CA ASP A 95 -13.00 0.78 -14.82
C ASP A 95 -13.32 -0.30 -15.88
N VAL A 96 -12.60 -0.28 -17.01
CA VAL A 96 -12.73 -1.31 -18.06
C VAL A 96 -12.28 -2.66 -17.51
N PHE A 97 -11.11 -2.74 -16.91
CA PHE A 97 -10.57 -3.98 -16.36
C PHE A 97 -11.43 -4.54 -15.22
N ALA A 98 -12.01 -3.67 -14.39
CA ALA A 98 -12.94 -4.09 -13.34
C ALA A 98 -14.22 -4.72 -13.92
N LYS A 99 -14.80 -4.11 -14.97
CA LYS A 99 -15.96 -4.66 -15.69
C LYS A 99 -15.64 -5.97 -16.40
N GLU A 100 -14.46 -6.09 -17.00
CA GLU A 100 -13.96 -7.32 -17.62
C GLU A 100 -13.81 -8.47 -16.61
N ALA A 101 -13.24 -8.16 -15.43
CA ALA A 101 -13.16 -9.12 -14.34
C ALA A 101 -14.56 -9.57 -13.89
N ALA A 102 -15.49 -8.63 -13.70
CA ALA A 102 -16.87 -8.94 -13.32
C ALA A 102 -17.58 -9.82 -14.37
N ALA A 103 -17.37 -9.55 -15.65
CA ALA A 103 -17.93 -10.30 -16.77
C ALA A 103 -17.44 -11.77 -16.80
N VAL A 104 -16.15 -12.00 -16.60
CA VAL A 104 -15.57 -13.36 -16.51
C VAL A 104 -16.11 -14.10 -15.28
N LEU A 105 -16.17 -13.47 -14.13
CA LEU A 105 -16.73 -14.08 -12.91
C LEU A 105 -18.18 -14.49 -13.12
N ALA A 106 -19.01 -13.61 -13.68
CA ALA A 106 -20.42 -13.88 -13.98
C ALA A 106 -20.58 -15.04 -14.98
N ALA A 107 -19.77 -15.09 -16.05
CA ALA A 107 -19.75 -16.19 -17.01
C ALA A 107 -19.38 -17.55 -16.37
N ASN A 108 -18.72 -17.53 -15.22
CA ASN A 108 -18.41 -18.70 -14.41
C ASN A 108 -19.49 -19.03 -13.36
N GLY A 109 -20.62 -18.29 -13.35
CA GLY A 109 -21.73 -18.46 -12.38
C GLY A 109 -21.43 -17.88 -10.99
N ILE A 110 -20.38 -17.08 -10.85
CA ILE A 110 -19.97 -16.43 -9.61
C ILE A 110 -20.70 -15.07 -9.50
N LYS A 111 -21.29 -14.80 -8.35
CA LYS A 111 -21.92 -13.51 -8.07
C LYS A 111 -20.88 -12.44 -7.89
N VAL A 112 -21.15 -11.23 -8.35
CA VAL A 112 -20.23 -10.09 -8.26
C VAL A 112 -20.89 -8.93 -7.51
N ARG A 113 -20.12 -8.31 -6.62
CA ARG A 113 -20.42 -7.03 -5.99
C ARG A 113 -19.38 -6.01 -6.46
N ILE A 114 -19.73 -5.17 -7.42
CA ILE A 114 -18.83 -4.16 -7.99
C ILE A 114 -19.23 -2.76 -7.53
N TYR A 115 -18.28 -1.91 -7.23
CA TYR A 115 -18.56 -0.50 -6.99
C TYR A 115 -18.96 0.20 -8.29
N ASP A 116 -19.95 1.08 -8.20
CA ASP A 116 -20.49 1.86 -9.32
C ASP A 116 -19.57 3.03 -9.73
N ALA A 117 -18.72 3.47 -8.81
CA ALA A 117 -17.67 4.46 -9.01
C ALA A 117 -16.34 3.94 -8.44
N LEU A 118 -15.24 4.61 -8.77
CA LEU A 118 -13.95 4.29 -8.17
C LEU A 118 -14.01 4.42 -6.64
N MET A 119 -13.42 3.46 -5.95
CA MET A 119 -13.38 3.41 -4.48
C MET A 119 -12.01 2.88 -4.02
N PRO A 120 -11.55 3.31 -2.82
CA PRO A 120 -10.24 2.94 -2.31
C PRO A 120 -10.11 1.45 -1.96
N VAL A 121 -8.85 1.00 -1.88
CA VAL A 121 -8.49 -0.37 -1.44
C VAL A 121 -9.21 -0.80 -0.15
N PRO A 122 -9.24 0.01 0.93
CA PRO A 122 -9.92 -0.41 2.15
C PRO A 122 -11.43 -0.62 1.98
N ALA A 123 -12.09 0.11 1.08
CA ALA A 123 -13.49 -0.12 0.78
C ALA A 123 -13.72 -1.50 0.14
N LEU A 124 -12.79 -1.98 -0.74
CA LEU A 124 -12.84 -3.35 -1.25
C LEU A 124 -12.69 -4.38 -0.12
N SER A 125 -11.70 -4.21 0.75
CA SER A 125 -11.47 -5.09 1.90
C SER A 125 -12.74 -5.18 2.76
N PHE A 126 -13.36 -4.03 3.04
CA PHE A 126 -14.62 -3.95 3.79
C PHE A 126 -15.78 -4.68 3.08
N ALA A 127 -16.03 -4.38 1.79
CA ALA A 127 -17.11 -5.01 1.02
C ALA A 127 -16.93 -6.53 0.90
N THR A 128 -15.69 -7.01 0.76
CA THR A 128 -15.38 -8.44 0.73
C THR A 128 -15.86 -9.14 2.00
N ARG A 129 -15.64 -8.54 3.16
CA ARG A 129 -16.09 -9.04 4.46
C ARG A 129 -17.59 -8.85 4.66
N TYR A 130 -18.11 -7.67 4.37
CA TYR A 130 -19.51 -7.29 4.55
C TYR A 130 -20.49 -8.23 3.80
N TYR A 131 -20.15 -8.57 2.56
CA TYR A 131 -20.96 -9.49 1.75
C TYR A 131 -20.56 -10.97 1.90
N ASN A 132 -19.64 -11.30 2.80
CA ASN A 132 -19.08 -12.65 2.96
C ASN A 132 -18.61 -13.23 1.60
N CYS A 133 -17.83 -12.46 0.87
CA CYS A 133 -17.29 -12.87 -0.42
C CYS A 133 -16.19 -13.94 -0.26
N ASN A 134 -16.04 -14.79 -1.28
CA ASN A 134 -14.93 -15.75 -1.33
C ASN A 134 -13.61 -15.08 -1.74
N ALA A 135 -13.70 -13.93 -2.42
CA ALA A 135 -12.55 -13.17 -2.86
C ALA A 135 -12.90 -11.69 -3.08
N GLY A 136 -11.87 -10.86 -3.20
CA GLY A 136 -11.96 -9.49 -3.68
C GLY A 136 -10.98 -9.22 -4.82
N VAL A 137 -11.29 -8.28 -5.69
CA VAL A 137 -10.43 -7.82 -6.78
C VAL A 137 -10.32 -6.31 -6.74
N MET A 138 -9.10 -5.80 -6.64
CA MET A 138 -8.81 -4.37 -6.80
C MET A 138 -7.99 -4.12 -8.06
N VAL A 139 -8.53 -3.32 -8.95
CA VAL A 139 -7.82 -2.90 -10.16
C VAL A 139 -7.08 -1.60 -9.87
N THR A 140 -5.78 -1.71 -9.65
CA THR A 140 -4.90 -0.60 -9.29
C THR A 140 -3.43 -0.97 -9.48
N ALA A 141 -2.58 0.02 -9.70
CA ALA A 141 -1.13 -0.09 -9.56
C ALA A 141 -0.61 0.87 -8.47
N SER A 142 -1.46 1.24 -7.48
CA SER A 142 -1.14 2.14 -6.37
C SER A 142 -0.53 3.46 -6.90
N HIS A 143 0.63 3.86 -6.42
CA HIS A 143 1.33 5.09 -6.76
C HIS A 143 2.28 4.99 -7.96
N ASN A 144 2.27 3.90 -8.73
CA ASN A 144 3.12 3.78 -9.92
C ASN A 144 2.78 4.83 -11.00
N PRO A 145 3.69 5.16 -11.93
CA PRO A 145 3.41 6.05 -13.06
C PRO A 145 2.17 5.65 -13.87
N ALA A 146 1.59 6.61 -14.60
CA ALA A 146 0.37 6.45 -15.39
C ALA A 146 0.35 5.27 -16.38
N LYS A 147 1.52 4.92 -16.92
CA LYS A 147 1.65 3.79 -17.87
C LYS A 147 1.43 2.41 -17.24
N TYR A 148 1.37 2.30 -15.90
CA TYR A 148 1.14 1.04 -15.21
C TYR A 148 -0.32 0.89 -14.80
N ASN A 149 -0.80 -0.35 -14.82
CA ASN A 149 -2.00 -0.79 -14.09
C ASN A 149 -1.74 -2.14 -13.44
N GLY A 150 -2.69 -2.64 -12.67
CA GLY A 150 -2.55 -3.89 -11.95
C GLY A 150 -3.89 -4.50 -11.55
N TYR A 151 -3.79 -5.68 -10.96
CA TYR A 151 -4.91 -6.49 -10.51
C TYR A 151 -4.48 -7.15 -9.20
N LYS A 152 -5.01 -6.69 -8.07
CA LYS A 152 -4.74 -7.27 -6.74
C LYS A 152 -5.88 -8.22 -6.36
N ALA A 153 -5.56 -9.42 -5.88
CA ALA A 153 -6.53 -10.39 -5.38
C ALA A 153 -6.51 -10.47 -3.85
N TYR A 154 -7.71 -10.54 -3.28
CA TYR A 154 -7.96 -10.58 -1.83
C TYR A 154 -8.68 -11.87 -1.45
N GLY A 155 -8.38 -12.40 -0.27
CA GLY A 155 -9.06 -13.54 0.33
C GLY A 155 -10.41 -13.17 0.98
N PRO A 156 -11.14 -14.18 1.48
CA PRO A 156 -12.45 -13.97 2.10
C PRO A 156 -12.39 -13.15 3.40
N ASP A 157 -11.23 -13.09 4.03
CA ASP A 157 -10.95 -12.27 5.21
C ASP A 157 -10.77 -10.78 4.89
N GLY A 158 -10.73 -10.41 3.61
CA GLY A 158 -10.48 -9.05 3.15
C GLY A 158 -8.99 -8.64 3.15
N CYS A 159 -8.07 -9.59 3.39
CA CYS A 159 -6.64 -9.40 3.26
C CYS A 159 -6.17 -9.76 1.83
N GLN A 160 -5.06 -9.18 1.36
CA GLN A 160 -4.41 -9.72 0.14
C GLN A 160 -4.15 -11.21 0.30
N MET A 161 -4.39 -11.99 -0.76
CA MET A 161 -4.24 -13.45 -0.72
C MET A 161 -2.90 -13.87 -0.15
N THR A 162 -2.91 -14.96 0.62
CA THR A 162 -1.67 -15.64 1.07
C THR A 162 -0.90 -16.19 -0.12
N ASP A 163 0.40 -16.43 0.08
CA ASP A 163 1.26 -16.96 -1.00
C ASP A 163 0.78 -18.33 -1.52
N ASP A 164 0.24 -19.18 -0.65
CA ASP A 164 -0.32 -20.48 -1.02
C ASP A 164 -1.56 -20.33 -1.91
N ALA A 165 -2.52 -19.47 -1.53
CA ALA A 165 -3.71 -19.21 -2.34
C ALA A 165 -3.33 -18.58 -3.68
N ALA A 166 -2.41 -17.61 -3.68
CA ALA A 166 -1.90 -16.97 -4.88
C ALA A 166 -1.20 -17.97 -5.83
N ALA A 167 -0.44 -18.92 -5.29
CA ALA A 167 0.21 -19.96 -6.09
C ALA A 167 -0.81 -20.88 -6.77
N ILE A 168 -1.91 -21.24 -6.08
CA ILE A 168 -2.99 -22.05 -6.68
C ILE A 168 -3.68 -21.27 -7.80
N VAL A 169 -4.02 -19.99 -7.57
CA VAL A 169 -4.62 -19.12 -8.59
C VAL A 169 -3.68 -19.00 -9.80
N TYR A 170 -2.39 -18.79 -9.56
CA TYR A 170 -1.40 -18.67 -10.64
C TYR A 170 -1.28 -19.96 -11.46
N ALA A 171 -1.31 -21.13 -10.81
CA ALA A 171 -1.31 -22.39 -11.52
C ALA A 171 -2.55 -22.56 -12.43
N GLU A 172 -3.71 -22.06 -12.01
CA GLU A 172 -4.92 -22.04 -12.84
C GLU A 172 -4.83 -21.04 -14.00
N ILE A 173 -4.23 -19.86 -13.76
CA ILE A 173 -3.94 -18.88 -14.83
C ILE A 173 -3.07 -19.50 -15.93
N GLN A 174 -1.99 -20.20 -15.54
CA GLN A 174 -1.06 -20.81 -16.49
C GLN A 174 -1.69 -21.94 -17.34
N LYS A 175 -2.71 -22.64 -16.84
CA LYS A 175 -3.47 -23.65 -17.58
C LYS A 175 -4.48 -23.03 -18.56
N THR A 176 -4.83 -21.76 -18.38
CA THR A 176 -5.89 -21.08 -19.12
C THR A 176 -5.31 -20.44 -20.38
N ASP A 177 -5.74 -20.89 -21.56
CA ASP A 177 -5.41 -20.19 -22.80
C ASP A 177 -6.04 -18.80 -22.85
N ILE A 178 -5.25 -17.79 -23.17
CA ILE A 178 -5.63 -16.37 -23.05
C ILE A 178 -6.81 -15.96 -23.97
N PHE A 179 -7.03 -16.67 -25.10
CA PHE A 179 -8.11 -16.37 -26.03
C PHE A 179 -9.27 -17.36 -25.94
N THR A 180 -8.98 -18.65 -25.83
CA THR A 180 -9.98 -19.74 -25.92
C THR A 180 -10.32 -20.38 -24.58
N GLY A 181 -9.50 -20.16 -23.55
CA GLY A 181 -9.67 -20.77 -22.23
C GLY A 181 -10.55 -19.99 -21.26
N VAL A 182 -10.93 -18.77 -21.62
CA VAL A 182 -11.69 -17.86 -20.74
C VAL A 182 -13.19 -17.92 -21.06
N LYS A 183 -14.01 -18.14 -20.05
CA LYS A 183 -15.47 -17.95 -20.17
C LYS A 183 -15.82 -16.47 -20.03
N TYR A 184 -16.67 -15.99 -20.91
CA TYR A 184 -17.01 -14.58 -20.96
C TYR A 184 -18.49 -14.38 -21.34
N ILE A 185 -19.15 -13.46 -20.66
CA ILE A 185 -20.41 -12.81 -21.07
C ILE A 185 -20.18 -11.30 -21.04
N SER A 186 -21.01 -10.50 -21.66
CA SER A 186 -20.87 -9.06 -21.52
C SER A 186 -21.23 -8.61 -20.08
N PHE A 187 -20.67 -7.49 -19.63
CA PHE A 187 -21.01 -6.90 -18.34
C PHE A 187 -22.53 -6.64 -18.23
N ALA A 188 -23.15 -6.15 -19.30
CA ALA A 188 -24.58 -5.88 -19.37
C ALA A 188 -25.41 -7.16 -19.18
N GLU A 189 -25.05 -8.26 -19.84
CA GLU A 189 -25.70 -9.56 -19.65
C GLU A 189 -25.56 -10.05 -18.19
N GLY A 190 -24.38 -9.87 -17.58
CA GLY A 190 -24.16 -10.23 -16.19
C GLY A 190 -25.06 -9.45 -15.22
N VAL A 191 -25.30 -8.18 -15.50
CA VAL A 191 -26.25 -7.33 -14.75
C VAL A 191 -27.69 -7.79 -14.99
N GLU A 192 -28.10 -8.02 -16.24
CA GLU A 192 -29.44 -8.47 -16.61
C GLU A 192 -29.78 -9.83 -15.96
N GLN A 193 -28.83 -10.74 -15.93
CA GLN A 193 -28.95 -12.05 -15.25
C GLN A 193 -28.95 -11.93 -13.72
N GLY A 194 -28.68 -10.76 -13.14
CA GLY A 194 -28.60 -10.53 -11.70
C GLY A 194 -27.37 -11.14 -11.03
N LEU A 195 -26.38 -11.59 -11.82
CA LEU A 195 -25.10 -12.10 -11.34
C LEU A 195 -24.16 -10.96 -10.93
N ILE A 196 -24.20 -9.85 -11.64
CA ILE A 196 -23.45 -8.63 -11.30
C ILE A 196 -24.42 -7.65 -10.64
N LYS A 197 -24.08 -7.22 -9.43
CA LYS A 197 -24.81 -6.19 -8.69
C LYS A 197 -23.84 -5.14 -8.17
N PHE A 198 -24.30 -3.89 -8.12
CA PHE A 198 -23.51 -2.83 -7.50
C PHE A 198 -23.48 -2.97 -5.98
N VAL A 199 -22.40 -2.48 -5.38
CA VAL A 199 -22.30 -2.33 -3.92
C VAL A 199 -23.34 -1.31 -3.47
N GLY A 200 -24.18 -1.69 -2.52
CA GLY A 200 -25.24 -0.83 -2.01
C GLY A 200 -24.73 0.27 -1.07
N ASP A 201 -25.57 1.29 -0.88
CA ASP A 201 -25.28 2.38 0.04
C ASP A 201 -25.20 1.89 1.49
N ASP A 202 -25.93 0.83 1.85
CA ASP A 202 -25.85 0.15 3.14
C ASP A 202 -24.41 -0.31 3.48
N CYS A 203 -23.69 -0.87 2.51
CA CYS A 203 -22.29 -1.26 2.68
C CYS A 203 -21.36 -0.04 2.75
N LYS A 204 -21.60 0.97 1.88
CA LYS A 204 -20.80 2.21 1.88
C LYS A 204 -20.96 2.97 3.20
N ASP A 205 -22.18 3.13 3.69
CA ASP A 205 -22.45 3.80 4.97
C ASP A 205 -21.90 3.02 6.17
N ALA A 206 -21.97 1.68 6.14
CA ALA A 206 -21.36 0.84 7.16
C ALA A 206 -19.82 0.98 7.17
N PHE A 207 -19.18 1.13 6.01
CA PHE A 207 -17.73 1.41 5.92
C PHE A 207 -17.37 2.74 6.58
N TYR A 208 -18.09 3.81 6.27
CA TYR A 208 -17.86 5.12 6.87
C TYR A 208 -18.11 5.11 8.38
N ALA A 209 -19.19 4.49 8.82
CA ALA A 209 -19.51 4.34 10.24
C ALA A 209 -18.40 3.58 11.00
N ALA A 210 -17.82 2.53 10.38
CA ALA A 210 -16.72 1.78 10.97
C ALA A 210 -15.44 2.63 11.12
N ILE A 211 -15.18 3.56 10.20
CA ILE A 211 -14.08 4.53 10.31
C ILE A 211 -14.35 5.54 11.43
N GLU A 212 -15.52 6.17 11.42
CA GLU A 212 -15.91 7.21 12.37
C GLU A 212 -15.93 6.71 13.82
N ASP A 213 -16.30 5.44 14.03
CA ASP A 213 -16.25 4.76 15.33
C ASP A 213 -14.81 4.63 15.89
N ARG A 214 -13.80 4.87 15.08
CA ARG A 214 -12.39 4.86 15.51
C ARG A 214 -11.87 6.22 15.98
N GLN A 215 -12.67 7.27 15.99
CA GLN A 215 -12.28 8.54 16.59
C GLN A 215 -11.79 8.33 18.02
N VAL A 216 -10.67 8.96 18.36
CA VAL A 216 -10.09 8.90 19.70
C VAL A 216 -10.75 9.93 20.63
N ARG A 217 -11.05 11.11 20.08
CA ARG A 217 -11.70 12.24 20.79
C ARG A 217 -12.90 12.77 19.97
N PRO A 218 -14.01 12.02 19.92
CA PRO A 218 -15.19 12.40 19.11
C PRO A 218 -15.67 13.83 19.41
N GLY A 219 -15.94 14.57 18.35
CA GLY A 219 -16.46 15.94 18.42
C GLY A 219 -15.41 17.03 18.61
N LEU A 220 -14.15 16.68 18.92
CA LEU A 220 -13.07 17.66 19.13
C LEU A 220 -12.79 18.49 17.87
N ALA A 221 -12.74 17.86 16.71
CA ALA A 221 -12.41 18.54 15.46
C ALA A 221 -13.43 19.63 15.07
N LYS A 222 -14.69 19.51 15.51
CA LYS A 222 -15.76 20.50 15.23
C LYS A 222 -15.46 21.90 15.78
N THR A 223 -14.68 22.00 16.84
CA THR A 223 -14.43 23.27 17.56
C THR A 223 -13.01 23.79 17.40
N ALA A 224 -12.11 22.99 16.82
CA ALA A 224 -10.69 23.34 16.76
C ALA A 224 -10.35 24.34 15.64
N GLY A 225 -11.21 24.52 14.62
CA GLY A 225 -10.99 25.43 13.50
C GLY A 225 -9.74 25.08 12.69
N LEU A 226 -9.50 23.78 12.45
CA LEU A 226 -8.37 23.28 11.65
C LEU A 226 -8.53 23.70 10.19
N LYS A 227 -7.52 24.36 9.64
CA LYS A 227 -7.42 24.67 8.22
C LYS A 227 -6.57 23.62 7.50
N LEU A 228 -7.16 22.95 6.54
CA LEU A 228 -6.55 21.83 5.83
C LEU A 228 -6.42 22.13 4.32
N VAL A 229 -5.27 21.81 3.74
CA VAL A 229 -5.16 21.59 2.29
C VAL A 229 -5.14 20.09 2.03
N TYR A 230 -5.97 19.62 1.10
CA TYR A 230 -6.05 18.21 0.73
C TYR A 230 -5.82 18.01 -0.77
N SER A 231 -5.01 17.01 -1.10
CA SER A 231 -4.86 16.48 -2.46
C SER A 231 -5.19 14.98 -2.51
N PRO A 232 -6.19 14.57 -3.29
CA PRO A 232 -6.42 13.16 -3.61
C PRO A 232 -5.43 12.61 -4.66
N LEU A 233 -4.49 13.40 -5.16
CA LEU A 233 -3.56 13.07 -6.26
C LEU A 233 -4.29 12.45 -7.48
N ASN A 234 -5.42 13.06 -7.87
CA ASN A 234 -6.31 12.57 -8.94
C ASN A 234 -6.85 11.13 -8.71
N GLY A 235 -6.85 10.65 -7.47
CA GLY A 235 -7.19 9.28 -7.10
C GLY A 235 -8.59 9.08 -6.53
N SER A 236 -8.79 7.93 -5.89
CA SER A 236 -10.07 7.48 -5.32
C SER A 236 -10.37 8.06 -3.93
N GLY A 237 -9.43 8.78 -3.33
CA GLY A 237 -9.56 9.30 -1.97
C GLY A 237 -10.50 10.49 -1.83
N LEU A 238 -10.81 11.24 -2.91
CA LEU A 238 -11.58 12.48 -2.84
C LEU A 238 -12.89 12.33 -2.05
N VAL A 239 -13.77 11.47 -2.52
CA VAL A 239 -15.11 11.31 -1.95
C VAL A 239 -15.07 10.75 -0.53
N PRO A 240 -14.38 9.61 -0.24
CA PRO A 240 -14.39 9.03 1.09
C PRO A 240 -13.68 9.88 2.14
N VAL A 241 -12.54 10.50 1.82
CA VAL A 241 -11.84 11.37 2.76
C VAL A 241 -12.66 12.60 3.08
N MET A 242 -13.20 13.29 2.06
CA MET A 242 -14.02 14.48 2.27
C MET A 242 -15.31 14.18 3.04
N ARG A 243 -15.92 13.01 2.82
CA ARG A 243 -17.09 12.56 3.58
C ARG A 243 -16.75 12.42 5.07
N VAL A 244 -15.72 11.65 5.40
CA VAL A 244 -15.32 11.40 6.79
C VAL A 244 -14.86 12.68 7.48
N LEU A 245 -14.05 13.53 6.81
CA LEU A 245 -13.62 14.82 7.39
C LEU A 245 -14.80 15.72 7.71
N LYS A 246 -15.78 15.81 6.80
CA LYS A 246 -17.02 16.56 7.05
C LYS A 246 -17.81 16.02 8.24
N ASP A 247 -17.95 14.70 8.34
CA ASP A 247 -18.75 14.05 9.37
C ASP A 247 -18.12 14.24 10.77
N ILE A 248 -16.77 14.25 10.88
CA ILE A 248 -16.07 14.58 12.13
C ILE A 248 -16.01 16.09 12.43
N GLY A 249 -16.39 16.94 11.45
CA GLY A 249 -16.48 18.40 11.60
C GLY A 249 -15.24 19.19 11.15
N VAL A 250 -14.35 18.61 10.38
CA VAL A 250 -13.28 19.32 9.64
C VAL A 250 -13.88 19.84 8.33
N THR A 251 -14.25 21.12 8.31
CA THR A 251 -14.99 21.73 7.19
C THR A 251 -14.21 22.81 6.45
N ASP A 252 -13.14 23.33 7.04
CA ASP A 252 -12.24 24.30 6.38
C ASP A 252 -11.15 23.54 5.60
N VAL A 253 -11.57 22.96 4.46
CA VAL A 253 -10.72 22.14 3.60
C VAL A 253 -10.62 22.79 2.23
N THR A 254 -9.40 23.15 1.84
CA THR A 254 -9.09 23.63 0.49
C THR A 254 -8.48 22.46 -0.30
N ILE A 255 -9.15 22.05 -1.39
CA ILE A 255 -8.66 20.96 -2.25
C ILE A 255 -7.73 21.56 -3.30
N VAL A 256 -6.63 20.85 -3.64
CA VAL A 256 -5.73 21.22 -4.74
C VAL A 256 -6.46 21.06 -6.07
N PRO A 257 -6.79 22.16 -6.79
CA PRO A 257 -7.73 22.11 -7.93
C PRO A 257 -7.25 21.21 -9.07
N GLU A 258 -5.95 21.22 -9.38
CA GLU A 258 -5.36 20.42 -10.47
C GLU A 258 -5.33 18.92 -10.17
N GLN A 259 -5.49 18.54 -8.89
CA GLN A 259 -5.41 17.15 -8.41
C GLN A 259 -6.74 16.67 -7.85
N GLU A 260 -7.80 17.47 -7.88
CA GLU A 260 -9.09 17.18 -7.28
C GLU A 260 -9.77 15.99 -7.97
N TYR A 261 -10.00 16.08 -9.28
CA TYR A 261 -10.79 15.09 -10.00
C TYR A 261 -9.96 13.90 -10.46
N PRO A 262 -10.54 12.69 -10.51
CA PRO A 262 -9.88 11.48 -11.00
C PRO A 262 -9.29 11.68 -12.40
N ASN A 263 -7.99 11.38 -12.54
CA ASN A 263 -7.29 11.48 -13.81
C ASN A 263 -6.13 10.46 -13.87
N GLY A 264 -6.32 9.37 -14.60
CA GLY A 264 -5.33 8.29 -14.72
C GLY A 264 -4.03 8.65 -15.43
N TYR A 265 -3.96 9.83 -16.06
CA TYR A 265 -2.72 10.34 -16.66
C TYR A 265 -1.78 11.00 -15.64
N PHE A 266 -2.27 11.37 -14.45
CA PHE A 266 -1.50 12.04 -13.40
C PHE A 266 -0.63 13.18 -13.94
N THR A 267 -1.27 14.09 -14.67
CA THR A 267 -0.58 15.15 -15.46
C THR A 267 0.23 16.11 -14.62
N THR A 268 -0.06 16.22 -13.33
CA THR A 268 0.61 17.12 -12.39
C THR A 268 1.83 16.49 -11.69
N CYS A 269 1.94 15.15 -11.69
CA CYS A 269 3.08 14.45 -11.10
C CYS A 269 3.31 13.08 -11.75
N SER A 270 4.56 12.79 -12.14
CA SER A 270 4.93 11.53 -12.81
C SER A 270 4.73 10.31 -11.90
N TYR A 271 4.82 10.50 -10.59
CA TYR A 271 4.61 9.50 -9.56
C TYR A 271 3.61 10.06 -8.54
N PRO A 272 2.34 9.64 -8.55
CA PRO A 272 1.34 10.08 -7.58
C PRO A 272 1.54 9.39 -6.22
N ASN A 273 2.71 9.61 -5.62
CA ASN A 273 3.15 8.99 -4.37
C ASN A 273 3.33 10.07 -3.29
N PRO A 274 2.54 10.05 -2.20
CA PRO A 274 2.62 11.04 -1.13
C PRO A 274 3.93 10.99 -0.32
N GLU A 275 4.83 10.06 -0.60
CA GLU A 275 6.21 10.04 -0.06
C GLU A 275 7.14 11.04 -0.77
N ILE A 276 6.76 11.50 -1.98
CA ILE A 276 7.64 12.26 -2.87
C ILE A 276 7.26 13.74 -2.86
N TYR A 277 8.24 14.61 -2.60
CA TYR A 277 8.05 16.06 -2.57
C TYR A 277 7.34 16.59 -3.83
N ALA A 278 7.75 16.15 -5.02
CA ALA A 278 7.18 16.61 -6.29
C ALA A 278 5.67 16.31 -6.42
N ALA A 279 5.16 15.26 -5.79
CA ALA A 279 3.71 14.97 -5.77
C ALA A 279 2.95 15.94 -4.84
N LEU A 280 3.62 16.47 -3.83
CA LEU A 280 3.04 17.35 -2.81
C LEU A 280 3.23 18.84 -3.10
N GLU A 281 4.05 19.20 -4.10
CA GLU A 281 4.47 20.57 -4.37
C GLU A 281 3.30 21.55 -4.56
N LEU A 282 2.29 21.17 -5.35
CA LEU A 282 1.09 22.01 -5.54
C LEU A 282 0.33 22.22 -4.23
N GLY A 283 0.16 21.16 -3.45
CA GLY A 283 -0.48 21.25 -2.13
C GLY A 283 0.31 22.08 -1.14
N LEU A 284 1.64 21.98 -1.14
CA LEU A 284 2.51 22.81 -0.31
C LEU A 284 2.44 24.30 -0.66
N ASN A 285 2.37 24.63 -1.94
CA ASN A 285 2.22 26.02 -2.40
C ASN A 285 0.86 26.56 -1.97
N LEU A 286 -0.21 25.79 -2.19
CA LEU A 286 -1.56 26.16 -1.77
C LEU A 286 -1.67 26.30 -0.24
N ALA A 287 -1.00 25.44 0.52
CA ALA A 287 -0.96 25.51 2.00
C ALA A 287 -0.31 26.82 2.47
N LYS A 288 0.77 27.27 1.81
CA LYS A 288 1.41 28.56 2.10
C LYS A 288 0.49 29.74 1.76
N GLU A 289 -0.20 29.69 0.61
CA GLU A 289 -1.13 30.74 0.17
C GLU A 289 -2.34 30.89 1.09
N THR A 290 -2.89 29.78 1.56
CA THR A 290 -4.09 29.74 2.42
C THR A 290 -3.77 29.80 3.91
N ASP A 291 -2.49 29.80 4.28
CA ASP A 291 -2.02 29.71 5.67
C ASP A 291 -2.62 28.51 6.41
N ALA A 292 -2.64 27.33 5.75
CA ALA A 292 -3.21 26.11 6.30
C ALA A 292 -2.36 25.55 7.46
N ASP A 293 -3.00 24.91 8.44
CA ASP A 293 -2.31 24.25 9.56
C ASP A 293 -1.63 22.95 9.14
N LEU A 294 -2.22 22.27 8.14
CA LEU A 294 -1.82 20.96 7.67
C LEU A 294 -2.07 20.83 6.16
N MET A 295 -1.17 20.16 5.46
CA MET A 295 -1.38 19.65 4.10
C MET A 295 -1.40 18.13 4.15
N LEU A 296 -2.36 17.48 3.45
CA LEU A 296 -2.58 16.05 3.40
C LEU A 296 -2.75 15.61 1.94
N ALA A 297 -2.14 14.47 1.58
CA ALA A 297 -2.34 13.85 0.27
C ALA A 297 -2.48 12.33 0.37
N THR A 298 -3.40 11.76 -0.45
CA THR A 298 -3.58 10.31 -0.58
C THR A 298 -3.13 9.83 -1.96
N ASP A 299 -2.60 8.61 -2.05
CA ASP A 299 -2.26 8.02 -3.34
C ASP A 299 -3.51 7.56 -4.12
N PRO A 300 -3.38 7.15 -5.41
CA PRO A 300 -4.54 6.90 -6.28
C PRO A 300 -5.54 5.86 -5.77
N ASP A 301 -5.11 4.81 -5.09
CA ASP A 301 -5.99 3.80 -4.48
C ASP A 301 -6.25 4.04 -2.99
N ALA A 302 -5.83 5.22 -2.49
CA ALA A 302 -6.05 5.76 -1.16
C ALA A 302 -5.81 4.74 -0.03
N ASP A 303 -4.73 3.98 -0.16
CA ASP A 303 -4.20 3.12 0.87
C ASP A 303 -3.01 3.75 1.63
N ARG A 304 -2.47 4.89 1.11
CA ARG A 304 -1.39 5.67 1.73
C ARG A 304 -1.79 7.13 1.88
N VAL A 305 -1.27 7.76 2.94
CA VAL A 305 -1.42 9.19 3.18
C VAL A 305 -0.11 9.81 3.65
N GLY A 306 0.29 10.89 2.99
CA GLY A 306 1.42 11.74 3.38
C GLY A 306 0.93 13.10 3.85
N ILE A 307 1.72 13.74 4.72
CA ILE A 307 1.39 15.06 5.27
C ILE A 307 2.59 16.00 5.26
N ALA A 308 2.26 17.28 5.24
CA ALA A 308 3.19 18.35 5.61
C ALA A 308 2.57 19.18 6.74
N MET A 309 3.33 19.42 7.78
CA MET A 309 2.91 20.23 8.93
C MET A 309 3.48 21.64 8.84
N LYS A 310 2.70 22.62 9.30
CA LYS A 310 3.17 23.99 9.45
C LYS A 310 4.12 24.09 10.64
N CYS A 311 5.29 24.73 10.40
CA CYS A 311 6.27 25.02 11.43
C CYS A 311 6.00 26.38 12.10
N PRO A 312 6.57 26.63 13.30
CA PRO A 312 6.41 27.92 14.00
C PRO A 312 6.89 29.15 13.21
N ASP A 313 7.84 28.97 12.29
CA ASP A 313 8.35 30.02 11.41
C ASP A 313 7.49 30.25 10.15
N GLY A 314 6.38 29.52 10.01
CA GLY A 314 5.47 29.55 8.86
C GLY A 314 5.91 28.70 7.66
N SER A 315 7.05 28.02 7.74
CA SER A 315 7.45 27.03 6.74
C SER A 315 6.65 25.73 6.87
N TYR A 316 6.76 24.85 5.86
CA TYR A 316 6.13 23.53 5.89
C TYR A 316 7.19 22.44 5.80
N GLU A 317 7.08 21.45 6.68
CA GLU A 317 7.97 20.29 6.73
C GLU A 317 7.18 19.02 6.42
N LEU A 318 7.72 18.19 5.51
CA LEU A 318 7.17 16.87 5.22
C LEU A 318 7.43 15.93 6.40
N VAL A 319 6.40 15.18 6.79
CA VAL A 319 6.48 14.18 7.86
C VAL A 319 6.63 12.80 7.24
N THR A 320 7.66 12.07 7.63
CA THR A 320 7.90 10.72 7.11
C THR A 320 6.83 9.74 7.58
N GLY A 321 6.65 8.63 6.83
CA GLY A 321 5.70 7.58 7.22
C GLY A 321 5.99 6.98 8.61
N ASN A 322 7.25 6.88 8.99
CA ASN A 322 7.66 6.47 10.33
C ASN A 322 7.24 7.48 11.41
N GLU A 323 7.44 8.76 11.17
CA GLU A 323 7.07 9.83 12.10
C GLU A 323 5.55 9.91 12.29
N VAL A 324 4.79 9.83 11.19
CA VAL A 324 3.31 9.78 11.27
C VAL A 324 2.84 8.52 12.02
N GLY A 325 3.46 7.36 11.76
CA GLY A 325 3.14 6.12 12.47
C GLY A 325 3.36 6.24 13.98
N VAL A 326 4.47 6.85 14.40
CA VAL A 326 4.78 7.09 15.84
C VAL A 326 3.83 8.13 16.45
N LEU A 327 3.55 9.23 15.75
CA LEU A 327 2.63 10.26 16.20
C LEU A 327 1.21 9.71 16.39
N LEU A 328 0.72 8.90 15.45
CA LEU A 328 -0.58 8.23 15.55
C LEU A 328 -0.60 7.21 16.70
N LEU A 329 0.45 6.42 16.86
CA LEU A 329 0.58 5.47 17.97
C LEU A 329 0.49 6.20 19.32
N ASP A 330 1.27 7.25 19.50
CA ASP A 330 1.27 8.09 20.71
C ASP A 330 -0.12 8.70 20.95
N TYR A 331 -0.71 9.32 19.93
CA TYR A 331 -2.01 9.97 20.01
C TYR A 331 -3.15 9.00 20.37
N ILE A 332 -3.18 7.83 19.71
CA ILE A 332 -4.19 6.79 19.95
C ILE A 332 -4.05 6.26 21.39
N CYS A 333 -2.84 5.92 21.81
CA CYS A 333 -2.61 5.37 23.15
C CYS A 333 -2.96 6.37 24.24
N ALA A 334 -2.43 7.59 24.16
CA ALA A 334 -2.71 8.65 25.15
C ALA A 334 -4.21 8.94 25.25
N GLY A 335 -4.89 9.09 24.11
CA GLY A 335 -6.31 9.40 24.09
C GLY A 335 -7.20 8.27 24.57
N ARG A 336 -6.90 7.02 24.22
CA ARG A 336 -7.65 5.86 24.72
C ARG A 336 -7.49 5.65 26.23
N ILE A 337 -6.29 5.91 26.77
CA ILE A 337 -6.05 5.88 28.23
C ILE A 337 -6.86 7.00 28.90
N GLU A 338 -6.78 8.23 28.38
CA GLU A 338 -7.54 9.39 28.88
C GLU A 338 -9.05 9.12 28.92
N LYS A 339 -9.59 8.46 27.88
CA LYS A 339 -11.02 8.16 27.76
C LYS A 339 -11.45 6.84 28.41
N GLY A 340 -10.52 6.05 28.92
CA GLY A 340 -10.81 4.73 29.50
C GLY A 340 -11.29 3.70 28.45
N THR A 341 -10.88 3.86 27.18
CA THR A 341 -11.26 2.99 26.05
C THR A 341 -10.11 2.09 25.57
N MET A 342 -8.98 2.07 26.29
CA MET A 342 -7.89 1.16 25.99
C MET A 342 -8.32 -0.29 26.29
N PRO A 343 -8.23 -1.21 25.33
CA PRO A 343 -8.55 -2.62 25.61
C PRO A 343 -7.52 -3.24 26.55
N ALA A 344 -7.88 -4.35 27.16
CA ALA A 344 -6.92 -5.18 27.90
C ALA A 344 -5.90 -5.78 26.92
N ASN A 345 -4.60 -5.73 27.29
CA ASN A 345 -3.50 -6.24 26.47
C ASN A 345 -3.53 -5.74 25.00
N PRO A 346 -3.51 -4.42 24.78
CA PRO A 346 -3.61 -3.84 23.45
C PRO A 346 -2.44 -4.26 22.56
N VAL A 347 -2.71 -4.45 21.26
CA VAL A 347 -1.73 -4.88 20.26
C VAL A 347 -1.56 -3.82 19.20
N VAL A 348 -0.30 -3.50 18.90
CA VAL A 348 0.13 -2.69 17.75
C VAL A 348 1.03 -3.54 16.87
N VAL A 349 0.93 -3.37 15.54
CA VAL A 349 1.72 -4.15 14.59
C VAL A 349 2.47 -3.20 13.65
N LYS A 350 3.77 -3.46 13.43
CA LYS A 350 4.58 -2.70 12.45
C LYS A 350 5.41 -3.62 11.58
N SER A 351 5.92 -3.10 10.45
CA SER A 351 6.91 -3.85 9.66
C SER A 351 8.27 -3.89 10.36
N ILE A 352 9.07 -4.95 10.08
CA ILE A 352 10.45 -5.10 10.60
C ILE A 352 11.40 -3.98 10.18
N VAL A 353 11.05 -3.19 9.15
CA VAL A 353 11.84 -2.06 8.65
C VAL A 353 11.30 -0.70 9.12
N SER A 354 10.17 -0.69 9.85
CA SER A 354 9.63 0.51 10.49
C SER A 354 10.45 0.88 11.73
N THR A 355 10.42 2.16 12.09
CA THR A 355 11.28 2.75 13.13
C THR A 355 11.19 2.06 14.49
N PRO A 356 12.32 1.79 15.16
CA PRO A 356 12.35 1.35 16.56
C PRO A 356 11.84 2.38 17.58
N LEU A 357 11.67 3.64 17.17
CA LEU A 357 11.03 4.65 18.02
C LEU A 357 9.61 4.21 18.46
N ALA A 358 8.91 3.49 17.57
CA ALA A 358 7.59 2.92 17.90
C ALA A 358 7.65 1.89 19.05
N ASP A 359 8.77 1.13 19.17
CA ASP A 359 8.94 0.17 20.26
C ASP A 359 9.05 0.89 21.61
N ALA A 360 9.77 2.03 21.65
CA ALA A 360 9.91 2.84 22.85
C ALA A 360 8.57 3.45 23.29
N VAL A 361 7.80 3.99 22.33
CA VAL A 361 6.47 4.56 22.59
C VAL A 361 5.49 3.48 23.04
N ALA A 362 5.42 2.33 22.35
CA ALA A 362 4.56 1.22 22.76
C ALA A 362 4.87 0.71 24.17
N LYS A 363 6.16 0.61 24.52
CA LYS A 363 6.62 0.23 25.86
C LYS A 363 6.15 1.23 26.93
N HIS A 364 6.22 2.53 26.64
CA HIS A 364 5.74 3.58 27.53
C HIS A 364 4.27 3.38 27.90
N TYR A 365 3.43 3.06 26.90
CA TYR A 365 1.99 2.85 27.12
C TYR A 365 1.60 1.43 27.52
N GLY A 366 2.54 0.52 27.71
CA GLY A 366 2.27 -0.88 28.06
C GLY A 366 1.56 -1.67 26.96
N VAL A 367 1.80 -1.32 25.68
CA VAL A 367 1.20 -1.95 24.50
C VAL A 367 2.09 -3.06 23.99
N GLU A 368 1.52 -4.22 23.66
CA GLU A 368 2.22 -5.29 22.93
C GLU A 368 2.49 -4.84 21.51
N LEU A 369 3.77 -4.67 21.14
CA LEU A 369 4.16 -4.35 19.78
C LEU A 369 4.69 -5.60 19.07
N ARG A 370 4.08 -5.94 17.93
CA ARG A 370 4.49 -7.05 17.06
C ARG A 370 5.18 -6.50 15.82
N SER A 371 6.36 -7.03 15.49
CA SER A 371 7.06 -6.73 14.25
C SER A 371 6.84 -7.86 13.25
N VAL A 372 6.38 -7.54 12.03
CA VAL A 372 6.08 -8.50 10.97
C VAL A 372 6.89 -8.19 9.71
N LEU A 373 6.93 -9.11 8.74
CA LEU A 373 7.57 -8.87 7.45
C LEU A 373 6.93 -7.67 6.74
N THR A 374 7.65 -7.08 5.78
CA THR A 374 7.15 -5.99 4.93
C THR A 374 5.99 -6.46 4.05
N GLY A 375 4.98 -5.63 3.96
CA GLY A 375 3.72 -5.89 3.25
C GLY A 375 2.56 -6.00 4.24
N PHE A 376 1.55 -5.15 4.04
CA PHE A 376 0.44 -4.99 4.99
C PHE A 376 -0.38 -6.27 5.18
N LYS A 377 -0.28 -7.23 4.25
CA LYS A 377 -0.86 -8.57 4.41
C LYS A 377 -0.44 -9.25 5.71
N TRP A 378 0.78 -9.01 6.19
CA TRP A 378 1.27 -9.57 7.46
C TRP A 378 0.65 -8.89 8.68
N ILE A 379 0.32 -7.60 8.57
CA ILE A 379 -0.49 -6.91 9.59
C ILE A 379 -1.92 -7.47 9.57
N GLY A 380 -2.50 -7.64 8.38
CA GLY A 380 -3.80 -8.29 8.20
C GLY A 380 -3.85 -9.70 8.79
N ASP A 381 -2.80 -10.49 8.61
CA ASP A 381 -2.65 -11.83 9.19
C ASP A 381 -2.65 -11.81 10.74
N GLN A 382 -1.97 -10.85 11.37
CA GLN A 382 -2.02 -10.67 12.82
C GLN A 382 -3.42 -10.33 13.31
N ILE A 383 -4.16 -9.50 12.56
CA ILE A 383 -5.56 -9.18 12.89
C ILE A 383 -6.44 -10.43 12.74
N ALA A 384 -6.26 -11.21 11.67
CA ALA A 384 -6.99 -12.46 11.47
C ALA A 384 -6.71 -13.47 12.58
N GLY A 385 -5.46 -13.58 13.04
CA GLY A 385 -5.08 -14.40 14.18
C GLY A 385 -5.78 -14.00 15.48
N LEU A 386 -5.86 -12.69 15.75
CA LEU A 386 -6.61 -12.16 16.91
C LEU A 386 -8.11 -12.42 16.76
N GLU A 387 -8.67 -12.29 15.56
CA GLU A 387 -10.08 -12.58 15.30
C GLU A 387 -10.40 -14.06 15.54
N ALA A 388 -9.57 -14.96 15.04
CA ALA A 388 -9.71 -16.40 15.28
C ALA A 388 -9.62 -16.80 16.76
N ALA A 389 -8.86 -16.03 17.55
CA ALA A 389 -8.76 -16.19 19.00
C ALA A 389 -9.92 -15.54 19.78
N GLY A 390 -10.82 -14.80 19.12
CA GLY A 390 -11.87 -14.01 19.77
C GLY A 390 -11.35 -12.75 20.47
N GLU A 391 -10.18 -12.27 20.10
CA GLU A 391 -9.45 -11.16 20.75
C GLU A 391 -9.21 -9.97 19.80
N VAL A 392 -10.00 -9.85 18.73
CA VAL A 392 -9.77 -8.87 17.65
C VAL A 392 -9.75 -7.41 18.15
N ASP A 393 -10.49 -7.10 19.22
CA ASP A 393 -10.54 -5.75 19.81
C ASP A 393 -9.22 -5.33 20.46
N ARG A 394 -8.29 -6.24 20.68
CA ARG A 394 -6.94 -5.93 21.14
C ARG A 394 -6.12 -5.18 20.09
N PHE A 395 -6.42 -5.36 18.79
CA PHE A 395 -5.74 -4.63 17.72
C PHE A 395 -6.20 -3.17 17.71
N ILE A 396 -5.30 -2.26 18.05
CA ILE A 396 -5.61 -0.83 18.11
C ILE A 396 -5.01 -0.04 16.94
N PHE A 397 -3.83 -0.45 16.42
CA PHE A 397 -3.14 0.27 15.35
C PHE A 397 -2.10 -0.62 14.66
N GLY A 398 -1.89 -0.38 13.36
CA GLY A 398 -0.81 -0.99 12.59
C GLY A 398 -0.29 -0.02 11.53
N PHE A 399 1.03 -0.09 11.21
CA PHE A 399 1.60 0.78 10.19
C PHE A 399 2.84 0.21 9.51
N GLU A 400 3.12 0.74 8.34
CA GLU A 400 4.38 0.56 7.60
C GLU A 400 5.06 1.91 7.37
N GLU A 401 6.38 1.90 7.28
CA GLU A 401 7.20 3.09 7.00
C GLU A 401 6.83 3.78 5.68
N SER A 402 6.21 3.02 4.77
CA SER A 402 5.78 3.47 3.45
C SER A 402 4.40 4.14 3.45
N TYR A 403 4.10 4.91 4.50
CA TYR A 403 2.90 5.76 4.60
C TYR A 403 1.56 5.02 4.65
N GLY A 404 1.57 3.75 5.02
CA GLY A 404 0.38 2.93 5.18
C GLY A 404 0.03 2.71 6.64
N TYR A 405 -1.24 2.98 7.03
CA TYR A 405 -1.72 2.92 8.40
C TYR A 405 -3.10 2.26 8.47
N LEU A 406 -3.41 1.67 9.61
CA LEU A 406 -4.75 1.16 9.92
C LEU A 406 -5.02 1.26 11.42
N ALA A 407 -6.18 1.76 11.82
CA ALA A 407 -6.64 1.77 13.20
C ALA A 407 -7.95 0.97 13.33
N GLY A 408 -7.91 -0.10 14.14
CA GLY A 408 -9.02 -1.02 14.32
C GLY A 408 -9.16 -2.08 13.22
N PRO A 409 -9.96 -3.13 13.47
CA PRO A 409 -9.93 -4.37 12.69
C PRO A 409 -11.03 -4.49 11.62
N TYR A 410 -11.67 -3.40 11.18
CA TYR A 410 -12.81 -3.44 10.26
C TYR A 410 -12.42 -3.81 8.82
N VAL A 411 -11.16 -3.54 8.43
CA VAL A 411 -10.52 -3.95 7.17
C VAL A 411 -9.21 -4.68 7.43
N ARG A 412 -8.55 -5.20 6.37
CA ARG A 412 -7.31 -5.98 6.47
C ARG A 412 -6.18 -5.45 5.58
N ASP A 413 -6.33 -4.23 5.11
CA ASP A 413 -5.29 -3.51 4.36
C ASP A 413 -5.16 -2.08 4.91
N LYS A 414 -4.15 -1.37 4.45
CA LYS A 414 -3.92 0.05 4.75
C LYS A 414 -5.15 0.87 4.38
N ASP A 415 -5.46 1.84 5.20
CA ASP A 415 -6.59 2.73 4.97
C ASP A 415 -6.18 4.20 5.15
N ALA A 416 -6.03 4.91 4.02
CA ALA A 416 -5.73 6.32 4.04
C ALA A 416 -6.93 7.17 4.50
N VAL A 417 -8.16 6.65 4.44
CA VAL A 417 -9.35 7.39 4.88
C VAL A 417 -9.35 7.53 6.40
N ILE A 418 -9.17 6.40 7.12
CA ILE A 418 -9.06 6.46 8.59
C ILE A 418 -7.80 7.19 9.04
N ALA A 419 -6.69 7.01 8.35
CA ALA A 419 -5.46 7.72 8.69
C ALA A 419 -5.63 9.23 8.50
N SER A 420 -6.27 9.68 7.42
CA SER A 420 -6.61 11.10 7.21
C SER A 420 -7.50 11.64 8.33
N MET A 421 -8.52 10.88 8.75
CA MET A 421 -9.37 11.25 9.87
C MET A 421 -8.59 11.43 11.16
N LEU A 422 -7.78 10.43 11.53
CA LEU A 422 -7.02 10.46 12.79
C LEU A 422 -5.91 11.51 12.78
N ILE A 423 -5.26 11.75 11.64
CA ILE A 423 -4.27 12.82 11.50
C ILE A 423 -4.92 14.20 11.69
N CYS A 424 -6.10 14.43 11.10
CA CYS A 424 -6.84 15.69 11.28
C CYS A 424 -7.36 15.85 12.71
N GLU A 425 -7.86 14.77 13.32
CA GLU A 425 -8.27 14.78 14.75
C GLU A 425 -7.09 15.09 15.68
N MET A 426 -5.92 14.47 15.44
CA MET A 426 -4.67 14.72 16.15
C MET A 426 -4.22 16.18 15.99
N ALA A 427 -4.22 16.72 14.76
CA ALA A 427 -3.88 18.12 14.50
C ALA A 427 -4.83 19.08 15.23
N ALA A 428 -6.12 18.80 15.19
CA ALA A 428 -7.15 19.55 15.90
C ALA A 428 -6.94 19.51 17.43
N TYR A 429 -6.56 18.34 17.94
CA TYR A 429 -6.26 18.18 19.37
C TYR A 429 -5.08 19.05 19.82
N TYR A 430 -3.93 18.95 19.14
CA TYR A 430 -2.77 19.76 19.52
C TYR A 430 -3.05 21.26 19.37
N ARG A 431 -3.74 21.67 18.30
CA ARG A 431 -4.19 23.05 18.16
C ARG A 431 -5.07 23.51 19.33
N SER A 432 -6.01 22.68 19.79
CA SER A 432 -6.94 23.03 20.88
C SER A 432 -6.26 23.26 22.23
N ILE A 433 -5.10 22.67 22.44
CA ILE A 433 -4.28 22.83 23.66
C ILE A 433 -3.11 23.80 23.49
N GLY A 434 -3.09 24.58 22.37
CA GLY A 434 -2.03 25.55 22.10
C GLY A 434 -0.69 24.94 21.70
N SER A 435 -0.69 23.69 21.20
CA SER A 435 0.48 22.96 20.70
C SER A 435 0.36 22.67 19.20
N SER A 436 1.25 21.88 18.63
CA SER A 436 1.25 21.44 17.24
C SER A 436 1.80 20.03 17.08
N ILE A 437 1.53 19.41 15.92
CA ILE A 437 2.13 18.10 15.55
C ILE A 437 3.67 18.19 15.63
N LYS A 438 4.27 19.28 15.12
CA LYS A 438 5.71 19.51 15.16
C LYS A 438 6.24 19.51 16.59
N GLN A 439 5.59 20.26 17.47
CA GLN A 439 6.00 20.34 18.88
C GLN A 439 5.91 18.97 19.55
N ARG A 440 4.83 18.20 19.32
CA ARG A 440 4.70 16.85 19.88
C ARG A 440 5.77 15.91 19.36
N LEU A 441 6.10 15.97 18.08
CA LEU A 441 7.17 15.16 17.50
C LEU A 441 8.53 15.46 18.15
N GLU A 442 8.85 16.74 18.39
CA GLU A 442 10.09 17.12 19.06
C GLU A 442 10.12 16.67 20.54
N GLU A 443 8.97 16.68 21.23
CA GLU A 443 8.84 16.12 22.59
C GLU A 443 9.11 14.62 22.60
N ILE A 444 8.55 13.86 21.64
CA ILE A 444 8.80 12.42 21.48
C ILE A 444 10.28 12.15 21.25
N TYR A 445 10.94 12.94 20.38
CA TYR A 445 12.37 12.79 20.14
C TYR A 445 13.22 13.13 21.37
N LYS A 446 12.81 14.13 22.13
CA LYS A 446 13.49 14.50 23.37
C LYS A 446 13.36 13.40 24.44
N GLU A 447 12.23 12.71 24.48
CA GLU A 447 11.96 11.67 25.47
C GLU A 447 12.62 10.33 25.12
N TYR A 448 12.60 9.93 23.82
CA TYR A 448 13.02 8.59 23.39
C TYR A 448 14.27 8.56 22.51
N GLY A 449 14.81 9.73 22.12
CA GLY A 449 15.96 9.86 21.23
C GLY A 449 15.60 10.27 19.80
N ARG A 450 16.55 10.95 19.13
CA ARG A 450 16.38 11.44 17.76
C ARG A 450 16.71 10.32 16.78
N TYR A 451 15.69 9.56 16.40
CA TYR A 451 15.79 8.56 15.33
C TYR A 451 15.74 9.20 13.95
N LEU A 452 16.56 8.70 13.03
CA LEU A 452 16.50 9.01 11.61
C LEU A 452 16.35 7.71 10.83
N ASN A 453 15.32 7.63 9.99
CA ASN A 453 15.06 6.50 9.13
C ASN A 453 15.18 6.95 7.66
N LYS A 454 16.05 6.32 6.89
CA LYS A 454 16.28 6.62 5.46
C LYS A 454 16.38 5.34 4.65
N VAL A 455 15.96 5.43 3.40
CA VAL A 455 16.02 4.31 2.45
C VAL A 455 16.82 4.73 1.23
N ASP A 456 17.83 3.94 0.89
CA ASP A 456 18.57 4.08 -0.37
C ASP A 456 18.21 2.89 -1.28
N SER A 457 18.19 3.09 -2.59
CA SER A 457 17.91 2.04 -3.58
C SER A 457 19.09 1.90 -4.53
N PHE A 458 19.50 0.67 -4.77
CA PHE A 458 20.56 0.30 -5.71
C PHE A 458 19.93 -0.50 -6.84
N GLU A 459 20.05 0.00 -8.07
CA GLU A 459 19.49 -0.64 -9.27
C GLU A 459 20.58 -1.43 -10.00
N PHE A 460 20.20 -2.58 -10.54
CA PHE A 460 21.04 -3.48 -11.31
C PHE A 460 20.44 -3.69 -12.70
N PRO A 461 20.57 -2.72 -13.62
CA PRO A 461 19.93 -2.80 -14.93
C PRO A 461 20.50 -3.94 -15.77
N GLY A 462 19.67 -4.47 -16.69
CA GLY A 462 20.03 -5.51 -17.65
C GLY A 462 19.59 -6.92 -17.25
N LEU A 463 19.82 -7.87 -18.16
CA LEU A 463 19.33 -9.26 -18.04
C LEU A 463 19.95 -10.03 -16.85
N THR A 464 21.13 -9.63 -16.39
CA THR A 464 21.85 -10.29 -15.28
C THR A 464 21.62 -9.61 -13.92
N GLY A 465 20.77 -8.58 -13.87
CA GLY A 465 20.56 -7.80 -12.65
C GLY A 465 20.01 -8.64 -11.48
N MET A 466 19.08 -9.55 -11.75
CA MET A 466 18.53 -10.46 -10.74
C MET A 466 19.60 -11.43 -10.20
N ASP A 467 20.46 -11.98 -11.06
CA ASP A 467 21.54 -12.89 -10.66
C ASP A 467 22.58 -12.15 -9.83
N LYS A 468 22.94 -10.92 -10.21
CA LYS A 468 23.84 -10.07 -9.44
C LYS A 468 23.29 -9.78 -8.04
N MET A 469 22.01 -9.44 -7.96
CA MET A 469 21.32 -9.24 -6.69
C MET A 469 21.35 -10.48 -5.78
N ALA A 470 21.09 -11.65 -6.38
CA ALA A 470 21.13 -12.93 -5.67
C ALA A 470 22.54 -13.22 -5.13
N SER A 471 23.58 -12.97 -5.95
CA SER A 471 25.00 -13.14 -5.57
C SER A 471 25.40 -12.21 -4.43
N ILE A 472 24.98 -10.93 -4.47
CA ILE A 472 25.24 -9.97 -3.39
C ILE A 472 24.61 -10.45 -2.08
N MET A 473 23.34 -10.84 -2.11
CA MET A 473 22.64 -11.34 -0.92
C MET A 473 23.26 -12.61 -0.36
N GLN A 474 23.77 -13.51 -1.23
CA GLN A 474 24.48 -14.71 -0.79
C GLN A 474 25.84 -14.36 -0.19
N GLY A 475 26.61 -13.47 -0.82
CA GLY A 475 27.90 -13.00 -0.30
C GLY A 475 27.79 -12.37 1.10
N LEU A 476 26.73 -11.58 1.34
CA LEU A 476 26.41 -10.98 2.64
C LEU A 476 26.09 -12.04 3.73
N ARG A 477 25.57 -13.21 3.33
CA ARG A 477 25.32 -14.34 4.25
C ARG A 477 26.57 -15.15 4.53
N ASP A 478 27.35 -15.43 3.49
CA ASP A 478 28.54 -16.27 3.60
C ASP A 478 29.69 -15.54 4.35
N ASN A 479 29.79 -14.22 4.15
CA ASN A 479 30.80 -13.37 4.76
C ASN A 479 30.15 -12.10 5.32
N PRO A 480 29.41 -12.18 6.44
CA PRO A 480 28.74 -11.04 7.00
C PRO A 480 29.74 -9.95 7.43
N PRO A 481 29.52 -8.69 7.04
CA PRO A 481 30.34 -7.58 7.48
C PRO A 481 30.42 -7.51 9.01
N LYS A 482 31.60 -7.24 9.55
CA LYS A 482 31.81 -7.09 10.99
C LYS A 482 31.56 -5.66 11.48
N GLU A 483 31.56 -4.71 10.57
CA GLU A 483 31.32 -3.29 10.85
C GLU A 483 30.72 -2.60 9.62
N PHE A 484 30.05 -1.48 9.86
CA PHE A 484 29.63 -0.51 8.84
C PHE A 484 30.00 0.90 9.33
N GLY A 485 30.74 1.66 8.50
CA GLY A 485 31.11 3.04 8.80
C GLY A 485 31.84 3.24 10.13
N GLY A 486 32.57 2.23 10.60
CA GLY A 486 33.29 2.22 11.88
C GLY A 486 32.44 1.81 13.10
N TYR A 487 31.15 1.40 12.89
CA TYR A 487 30.31 0.86 13.94
C TYR A 487 30.28 -0.67 13.88
N ALA A 488 30.64 -1.33 14.97
CA ALA A 488 30.69 -2.78 15.04
C ALA A 488 29.29 -3.42 14.89
N VAL A 489 29.19 -4.50 14.13
CA VAL A 489 27.98 -5.33 14.03
C VAL A 489 27.87 -6.19 15.29
N THR A 490 26.84 -5.97 16.07
CA THR A 490 26.57 -6.72 17.31
C THR A 490 25.66 -7.92 17.09
N LYS A 491 24.79 -7.86 16.06
CA LYS A 491 23.88 -8.96 15.70
C LYS A 491 23.58 -8.94 14.20
N VAL A 492 23.51 -10.11 13.61
CA VAL A 492 22.97 -10.33 12.25
C VAL A 492 21.71 -11.18 12.39
N THR A 493 20.62 -10.71 11.79
CA THR A 493 19.36 -11.46 11.73
C THR A 493 19.05 -11.78 10.28
N ASP A 494 19.00 -13.07 9.93
CA ASP A 494 18.65 -13.54 8.58
C ASP A 494 17.22 -14.08 8.56
N TYR A 495 16.32 -13.38 7.90
CA TYR A 495 14.93 -13.78 7.78
C TYR A 495 14.68 -14.97 6.82
N LYS A 496 15.70 -15.50 6.17
CA LYS A 496 15.62 -16.83 5.53
C LYS A 496 15.54 -17.99 6.53
N LYS A 497 15.72 -17.70 7.82
CA LYS A 497 15.73 -18.68 8.91
C LYS A 497 14.53 -18.46 9.85
N PRO A 498 13.36 -19.02 9.53
CA PRO A 498 12.15 -18.90 10.35
C PRO A 498 12.34 -19.37 11.79
N GLU A 499 13.17 -20.37 12.01
CA GLU A 499 13.50 -20.94 13.32
C GLU A 499 14.22 -19.96 14.26
N GLU A 500 14.94 -18.96 13.69
CA GLU A 500 15.63 -17.90 14.47
C GLU A 500 14.74 -16.67 14.69
N THR A 501 13.83 -16.38 13.75
CA THR A 501 13.05 -15.13 13.73
C THR A 501 11.62 -15.30 14.22
N GLY A 502 11.07 -16.50 14.17
CA GLY A 502 9.66 -16.77 14.44
C GLY A 502 8.70 -16.22 13.35
N LEU A 503 9.24 -15.70 12.24
CA LEU A 503 8.48 -15.16 11.12
C LEU A 503 8.66 -16.05 9.87
N PRO A 504 7.74 -15.99 8.90
CA PRO A 504 7.90 -16.69 7.62
C PRO A 504 9.21 -16.34 6.93
N SER A 505 9.71 -17.26 6.09
CA SER A 505 10.98 -17.06 5.37
C SER A 505 10.90 -15.86 4.43
N ALA A 506 11.87 -14.95 4.52
CA ALA A 506 11.99 -13.78 3.65
C ALA A 506 13.45 -13.46 3.33
N ASN A 507 13.71 -12.96 2.13
CA ASN A 507 15.07 -12.59 1.73
C ASN A 507 15.45 -11.20 2.28
N VAL A 508 15.64 -11.12 3.59
CA VAL A 508 15.99 -9.89 4.31
C VAL A 508 17.12 -10.17 5.29
N LEU A 509 18.09 -9.27 5.36
CA LEU A 509 19.16 -9.25 6.36
C LEU A 509 19.05 -7.97 7.19
N ILE A 510 19.10 -8.10 8.51
CA ILE A 510 19.18 -6.97 9.43
C ILE A 510 20.49 -7.05 10.21
N TYR A 511 21.31 -6.01 10.11
CA TYR A 511 22.50 -5.81 10.89
C TYR A 511 22.21 -4.80 12.00
N THR A 512 22.28 -5.25 13.26
CA THR A 512 22.21 -4.35 14.42
C THR A 512 23.64 -3.94 14.78
N LEU A 513 23.85 -2.65 14.96
CA LEU A 513 25.16 -2.07 15.19
C LEU A 513 25.30 -1.62 16.64
N GLU A 514 26.55 -1.41 17.06
CA GLU A 514 26.84 -0.73 18.32
C GLU A 514 26.13 0.62 18.40
N GLY A 515 25.56 0.94 19.57
CA GLY A 515 24.76 2.15 19.74
C GLY A 515 23.30 2.06 19.24
N GLY A 516 22.86 0.87 18.72
CA GLY A 516 21.46 0.61 18.38
C GLY A 516 21.06 1.01 16.95
N ALA A 517 21.98 1.53 16.14
CA ALA A 517 21.71 1.75 14.71
C ALA A 517 21.49 0.42 13.98
N THR A 518 20.74 0.46 12.87
CA THR A 518 20.51 -0.73 12.05
C THR A 518 20.71 -0.46 10.56
N VAL A 519 21.19 -1.48 9.85
CA VAL A 519 21.26 -1.53 8.39
C VAL A 519 20.46 -2.75 7.94
N VAL A 520 19.42 -2.53 7.13
CA VAL A 520 18.60 -3.61 6.55
C VAL A 520 18.90 -3.69 5.06
N VAL A 521 19.16 -4.89 4.56
CA VAL A 521 19.37 -5.14 3.13
C VAL A 521 18.26 -6.07 2.63
N ARG A 522 17.48 -5.58 1.66
CA ARG A 522 16.33 -6.29 1.11
C ARG A 522 16.27 -6.15 -0.41
N PRO A 523 16.40 -7.25 -1.17
CA PRO A 523 16.18 -7.24 -2.60
C PRO A 523 14.69 -7.12 -2.93
N SER A 524 14.37 -6.49 -4.05
CA SER A 524 13.01 -6.53 -4.62
C SER A 524 12.72 -7.92 -5.18
N GLY A 525 11.49 -8.41 -5.01
CA GLY A 525 11.04 -9.67 -5.60
C GLY A 525 10.69 -9.57 -7.10
N THR A 526 10.50 -8.35 -7.62
CA THR A 526 9.95 -8.12 -8.96
C THR A 526 10.83 -7.23 -9.85
N GLU A 527 11.78 -6.52 -9.26
CA GLU A 527 12.63 -5.57 -9.96
C GLU A 527 14.09 -5.82 -9.59
N PRO A 528 15.05 -5.62 -10.51
CA PRO A 528 16.47 -5.80 -10.21
C PRO A 528 17.01 -4.64 -9.38
N LYS A 529 16.56 -4.52 -8.14
CA LYS A 529 17.03 -3.52 -7.18
C LYS A 529 17.10 -4.04 -5.75
N ILE A 530 18.06 -3.56 -5.00
CA ILE A 530 18.18 -3.75 -3.55
C ILE A 530 17.83 -2.45 -2.85
N LYS A 531 16.91 -2.53 -1.88
CA LYS A 531 16.63 -1.45 -0.93
C LYS A 531 17.46 -1.66 0.33
N THR A 532 18.04 -0.59 0.81
CA THR A 532 18.76 -0.56 2.10
C THR A 532 18.07 0.45 3.01
N TYR A 533 17.68 -0.01 4.20
CA TYR A 533 17.04 0.83 5.20
C TYR A 533 18.06 1.12 6.29
N PHE A 534 18.26 2.38 6.60
CA PHE A 534 19.13 2.84 7.67
C PHE A 534 18.28 3.41 8.80
N THR A 535 18.49 2.89 9.98
CA THR A 535 18.00 3.53 11.21
C THR A 535 19.20 3.99 12.01
N THR A 536 19.29 5.28 12.28
CA THR A 536 20.35 5.86 13.10
C THR A 536 19.77 6.63 14.27
N LEU A 537 20.55 6.82 15.31
CA LEU A 537 20.18 7.48 16.54
C LEU A 537 21.25 8.49 16.91
N GLY A 538 20.87 9.75 17.07
CA GLY A 538 21.76 10.84 17.48
C GLY A 538 21.15 11.68 18.61
N LYS A 539 21.98 12.57 19.18
CA LYS A 539 21.48 13.62 20.09
C LYS A 539 20.63 14.66 19.36
N ASP A 540 20.90 14.83 18.04
CA ASP A 540 20.18 15.71 17.13
C ASP A 540 20.15 15.11 15.71
N LEU A 541 19.43 15.79 14.79
CA LEU A 541 19.30 15.35 13.41
C LEU A 541 20.64 15.33 12.66
N ALA A 542 21.53 16.28 12.95
CA ALA A 542 22.83 16.38 12.27
C ALA A 542 23.73 15.18 12.61
N GLU A 543 23.76 14.76 13.87
CA GLU A 543 24.51 13.58 14.29
C GLU A 543 23.92 12.29 13.70
N ALA A 544 22.60 12.12 13.74
CA ALA A 544 21.93 10.97 13.13
C ALA A 544 22.16 10.90 11.61
N GLN A 545 22.14 12.06 10.91
CA GLN A 545 22.43 12.14 9.47
C GLN A 545 23.90 11.80 9.19
N ALA A 546 24.85 12.34 9.95
CA ALA A 546 26.28 12.04 9.78
C ALA A 546 26.56 10.54 9.99
N GLN A 547 25.89 9.89 10.94
CA GLN A 547 25.95 8.45 11.12
C GLN A 547 25.40 7.72 9.89
N LYS A 548 24.21 8.09 9.39
CA LYS A 548 23.60 7.48 8.18
C LYS A 548 24.56 7.57 6.99
N ASP A 549 25.20 8.73 6.78
CA ASP A 549 26.08 8.94 5.63
C ASP A 549 27.31 8.02 5.69
N LYS A 550 27.90 7.83 6.87
CA LYS A 550 29.01 6.88 7.08
C LYS A 550 28.57 5.43 6.79
N LEU A 551 27.39 5.03 7.27
CA LEU A 551 26.85 3.70 7.02
C LEU A 551 26.59 3.47 5.53
N ALA A 552 25.96 4.42 4.85
CA ALA A 552 25.66 4.35 3.43
C ALA A 552 26.94 4.27 2.58
N GLU A 553 27.96 5.07 2.91
CA GLU A 553 29.23 5.07 2.18
C GLU A 553 29.95 3.72 2.32
N SER A 554 29.95 3.14 3.53
CA SER A 554 30.58 1.83 3.77
C SER A 554 29.85 0.66 3.09
N LEU A 555 28.56 0.81 2.79
CA LEU A 555 27.77 -0.23 2.14
C LEU A 555 27.91 -0.21 0.60
N LYS A 556 28.23 0.93 -0.02
CA LYS A 556 28.36 1.05 -1.48
C LYS A 556 29.27 0.00 -2.12
N PRO A 557 30.50 -0.25 -1.61
CA PRO A 557 31.38 -1.26 -2.19
C PRO A 557 30.83 -2.69 -2.10
N VAL A 558 29.98 -2.96 -1.13
CA VAL A 558 29.38 -4.28 -0.92
C VAL A 558 28.23 -4.54 -1.89
N LEU A 559 27.59 -3.47 -2.35
CA LEU A 559 26.43 -3.53 -3.27
C LEU A 559 26.80 -3.17 -4.72
N SER A 560 28.06 -2.85 -5.01
CA SER A 560 28.54 -2.46 -6.35
C SER A 560 29.04 -3.69 -7.23
#